data_05c018b90c3ad193e6eb10dc0178ad6d
#
_entry.id   05c018b90c3ad193e6eb10dc0178ad6d
#
_cell.length_a   1.000
_cell.length_b   1.000
_cell.length_c   1.000
_cell.angle_alpha   90.00
_cell.angle_beta   90.00
_cell.angle_gamma   90.00
#
_symmetry.space_group_name_H-M   'P 1'
#
loop_
_entity.id
_entity.type
_entity.pdbx_description
1 polymer ?
#
loop_
_entity_poly.entity_id
_entity_poly.type
_entity_poly.pdbx_seq_one_letter_code
_entity_poly.pdbx_strand_id
1 'polypeptide(L)'
;MLPQKFDREITAERRTMTTLQMVRREASCVCCGGFLDGKFNRRHFVRAVAIGAATFGLVPHIALAAEGNYEAMILSCIDPRMQEPVHKYTVEQNLTGKFSQFVIAGAAIGVVAPAFKEWHKAFWDNLGTSIQLHHIKKVIAIDHRDCGAAKIAHGEAKVANPQVETETHKAALAEFRKQVRERHPQLGVETGLMALDGKMEMFTESSSQ
;
A
#
# COMPACT_ATOMS: atom_id res chain seq x y z
N MET A 1 1.11 -5.29 27.22
CA MET A 1 1.79 -4.38 28.13
C MET A 1 3.19 -4.16 27.57
N LEU A 2 3.40 -3.13 26.77
CA LEU A 2 4.70 -2.76 26.20
C LEU A 2 5.52 -2.01 27.26
N PRO A 3 6.82 -2.25 27.38
CA PRO A 3 7.62 -1.61 28.43
C PRO A 3 7.84 -0.13 28.14
N GLN A 4 7.58 0.72 29.14
CA GLN A 4 7.71 2.18 29.17
C GLN A 4 9.18 2.70 29.07
N LYS A 5 10.01 2.12 28.22
CA LYS A 5 11.41 2.56 28.06
C LYS A 5 11.67 3.44 26.84
N PHE A 6 10.67 3.59 25.96
CA PHE A 6 10.85 4.33 24.71
C PHE A 6 10.64 5.84 24.82
N ASP A 7 10.01 6.33 25.89
CA ASP A 7 9.63 7.74 25.99
C ASP A 7 10.70 8.65 26.63
N ARG A 8 11.83 8.12 27.12
CA ARG A 8 12.85 8.92 27.80
C ARG A 8 14.00 9.42 26.93
N GLU A 9 14.21 8.87 25.75
CA GLU A 9 15.32 9.31 24.89
C GLU A 9 14.94 10.42 23.90
N ILE A 10 13.66 10.61 23.61
CA ILE A 10 13.22 11.65 22.67
C ILE A 10 13.22 13.07 23.27
N THR A 11 13.28 13.22 24.59
CA THR A 11 13.22 14.52 25.26
C THR A 11 14.58 15.20 25.51
N ALA A 12 15.69 14.49 25.32
CA ALA A 12 17.04 15.05 25.56
C ALA A 12 17.65 15.75 24.35
N GLU A 13 17.19 15.44 23.13
CA GLU A 13 17.82 15.93 21.89
C GLU A 13 17.23 17.24 21.34
N ARG A 14 16.24 17.81 21.99
CA ARG A 14 15.58 19.07 21.57
C ARG A 14 16.24 20.36 22.08
N ARG A 15 17.40 20.32 22.71
CA ARG A 15 18.00 21.51 23.37
C ARG A 15 19.22 22.12 22.72
N THR A 16 19.68 21.64 21.58
CA THR A 16 20.85 22.23 20.89
C THR A 16 20.67 22.36 19.39
N MET A 17 19.69 23.14 18.96
CA MET A 17 19.72 23.72 17.60
C MET A 17 19.63 25.23 17.72
N THR A 18 20.78 25.84 18.03
CA THR A 18 21.01 27.25 17.94
C THR A 18 21.11 27.66 16.46
N THR A 19 20.23 28.58 16.06
CA THR A 19 20.38 29.62 15.05
C THR A 19 21.40 29.36 13.93
N LEU A 20 20.99 28.73 12.85
CA LEU A 20 21.65 28.85 11.54
C LEU A 20 20.94 29.94 10.76
N GLN A 21 21.65 31.04 10.53
CA GLN A 21 21.25 32.15 9.67
C GLN A 21 20.93 31.66 8.29
N MET A 22 19.66 31.82 7.87
CA MET A 22 19.25 31.69 6.47
C MET A 22 19.89 32.81 5.65
N VAL A 23 20.91 32.47 4.89
CA VAL A 23 21.35 33.31 3.77
C VAL A 23 20.27 33.22 2.69
N ARG A 24 19.49 34.30 2.58
CA ARG A 24 18.62 34.52 1.41
C ARG A 24 19.49 34.65 0.17
N ARG A 25 19.47 33.65 -0.69
CA ARG A 25 19.84 33.83 -2.10
C ARG A 25 18.57 34.16 -2.85
N GLU A 26 18.43 35.43 -3.22
CA GLU A 26 17.46 35.89 -4.21
C GLU A 26 17.87 35.33 -5.58
N ALA A 27 17.22 34.24 -6.00
CA ALA A 27 17.25 33.82 -7.38
C ALA A 27 16.07 34.50 -8.08
N SER A 28 16.31 35.64 -8.71
CA SER A 28 15.36 36.31 -9.58
C SER A 28 15.16 35.45 -10.85
N CYS A 29 14.07 34.72 -10.89
CA CYS A 29 13.64 34.02 -12.11
C CYS A 29 12.92 35.05 -13.02
N VAL A 30 13.55 35.42 -14.13
CA VAL A 30 13.09 36.44 -15.11
C VAL A 30 11.79 36.01 -15.84
N CYS A 31 11.29 34.80 -15.66
CA CYS A 31 10.10 34.29 -16.36
C CYS A 31 8.77 34.56 -15.65
N CYS A 32 8.76 35.06 -14.41
CA CYS A 32 7.52 35.32 -13.63
C CYS A 32 7.41 36.79 -13.18
N GLY A 33 7.98 37.73 -13.93
CA GLY A 33 7.86 39.13 -13.63
C GLY A 33 6.42 39.59 -13.80
N GLY A 34 5.77 40.00 -12.71
CA GLY A 34 4.65 40.90 -12.76
C GLY A 34 3.29 40.45 -12.26
N PHE A 35 3.11 39.23 -11.78
CA PHE A 35 1.74 38.78 -11.39
C PHE A 35 1.51 38.60 -9.86
N LEU A 36 2.49 38.81 -9.00
CA LEU A 36 2.36 38.50 -7.56
C LEU A 36 2.57 39.65 -6.59
N ASP A 37 2.55 40.90 -7.04
CA ASP A 37 2.68 42.06 -6.14
C ASP A 37 1.36 42.65 -5.63
N GLY A 38 0.26 41.99 -5.86
CA GLY A 38 -1.05 42.29 -5.29
C GLY A 38 -1.37 41.39 -4.11
N LYS A 39 -1.64 41.97 -2.93
CA LYS A 39 -2.16 41.24 -1.74
C LYS A 39 -3.34 40.35 -2.16
N PHE A 40 -3.09 39.08 -2.36
CA PHE A 40 -4.14 38.08 -2.69
C PHE A 40 -5.11 37.97 -1.50
N ASN A 41 -6.20 38.72 -1.55
CA ASN A 41 -7.30 38.65 -0.62
C ASN A 41 -8.28 37.59 -1.12
N ARG A 42 -8.90 36.80 -0.20
CA ARG A 42 -9.93 35.79 -0.51
C ARG A 42 -11.02 36.29 -1.47
N ARG A 43 -11.38 37.58 -1.38
CA ARG A 43 -12.36 38.21 -2.29
C ARG A 43 -11.87 38.34 -3.75
N HIS A 44 -10.58 38.53 -3.97
CA HIS A 44 -10.02 38.58 -5.33
C HIS A 44 -9.93 37.19 -5.95
N PHE A 45 -9.63 36.14 -5.14
CA PHE A 45 -9.65 34.76 -5.61
C PHE A 45 -11.06 34.34 -6.06
N VAL A 46 -12.09 34.60 -5.23
CA VAL A 46 -13.49 34.27 -5.56
C VAL A 46 -13.97 35.03 -6.81
N ARG A 47 -13.58 36.32 -7.01
CA ARG A 47 -13.93 37.09 -8.22
C ARG A 47 -13.20 36.58 -9.46
N ALA A 48 -11.93 36.20 -9.36
CA ALA A 48 -11.18 35.61 -10.46
C ALA A 48 -11.75 34.27 -10.91
N VAL A 49 -12.17 33.44 -9.97
CA VAL A 49 -12.86 32.15 -10.25
C VAL A 49 -14.23 32.38 -10.88
N ALA A 50 -14.99 33.40 -10.44
CA ALA A 50 -16.31 33.71 -10.99
C ALA A 50 -16.25 34.26 -12.43
N ILE A 51 -15.22 35.04 -12.76
CA ILE A 51 -15.03 35.58 -14.12
C ILE A 51 -14.49 34.50 -15.07
N GLY A 52 -13.59 33.63 -14.59
CA GLY A 52 -13.09 32.49 -15.38
C GLY A 52 -14.16 31.44 -15.68
N ALA A 53 -15.16 31.30 -14.81
CA ALA A 53 -16.27 30.39 -15.01
C ALA A 53 -17.27 30.80 -16.08
N ALA A 54 -17.33 32.09 -16.40
CA ALA A 54 -18.27 32.65 -17.40
C ALA A 54 -17.78 32.54 -18.84
N THR A 55 -16.49 32.32 -19.06
CA THR A 55 -15.90 32.30 -20.43
C THR A 55 -15.53 30.90 -20.94
N PHE A 56 -15.38 29.91 -20.03
CA PHE A 56 -15.30 28.52 -20.41
C PHE A 56 -16.62 27.87 -19.99
N GLY A 57 -17.41 27.43 -20.98
CA GLY A 57 -18.63 26.66 -20.70
C GLY A 57 -18.30 25.60 -19.65
N LEU A 58 -18.81 25.77 -18.44
CA LEU A 58 -18.71 24.81 -17.35
C LEU A 58 -19.44 23.53 -17.78
N VAL A 59 -18.77 22.69 -18.54
CA VAL A 59 -19.04 21.26 -18.42
C VAL A 59 -18.54 20.90 -17.02
N PRO A 60 -19.41 20.50 -16.07
CA PRO A 60 -18.92 19.94 -14.84
C PRO A 60 -18.10 18.72 -15.25
N HIS A 61 -16.78 18.82 -15.18
CA HIS A 61 -15.96 17.65 -15.11
C HIS A 61 -16.28 17.04 -13.73
N ILE A 62 -17.40 16.31 -13.68
CA ILE A 62 -17.57 15.29 -12.69
C ILE A 62 -16.36 14.42 -12.96
N ALA A 63 -15.35 14.49 -12.09
CA ALA A 63 -14.31 13.49 -12.04
C ALA A 63 -15.06 12.20 -11.68
N LEU A 64 -15.56 11.51 -12.70
CA LEU A 64 -15.96 10.12 -12.57
C LEU A 64 -14.70 9.46 -12.03
N ALA A 65 -14.75 9.03 -10.77
CA ALA A 65 -13.77 8.10 -10.27
C ALA A 65 -13.61 7.06 -11.38
N ALA A 66 -12.37 6.84 -11.83
CA ALA A 66 -12.13 6.00 -13.00
C ALA A 66 -12.70 4.61 -12.69
N GLU A 67 -13.96 4.40 -13.03
CA GLU A 67 -14.54 3.08 -13.07
C GLU A 67 -13.82 2.35 -14.19
N GLY A 68 -12.98 1.41 -13.82
CA GLY A 68 -12.17 0.67 -14.77
C GLY A 68 -12.27 -0.82 -14.49
N ASN A 69 -12.23 -1.62 -15.54
CA ASN A 69 -12.04 -3.06 -15.39
C ASN A 69 -10.55 -3.32 -15.21
N TYR A 70 -10.13 -3.52 -13.97
CA TYR A 70 -8.76 -3.85 -13.63
C TYR A 70 -8.58 -5.36 -13.43
N GLU A 71 -7.35 -5.82 -13.49
CA GLU A 71 -7.08 -7.27 -13.45
C GLU A 71 -7.02 -7.82 -12.04
N ALA A 72 -6.42 -7.08 -11.09
CA ALA A 72 -6.12 -7.64 -9.78
C ALA A 72 -6.05 -6.61 -8.66
N MET A 73 -6.07 -7.11 -7.41
CA MET A 73 -5.42 -6.47 -6.27
C MET A 73 -4.17 -7.25 -5.91
N ILE A 74 -3.04 -6.54 -5.73
CA ILE A 74 -1.80 -7.11 -5.18
C ILE A 74 -1.75 -6.81 -3.69
N LEU A 75 -1.65 -7.87 -2.88
CA LEU A 75 -1.38 -7.80 -1.45
C LEU A 75 0.08 -8.18 -1.22
N SER A 76 0.88 -7.28 -0.64
CA SER A 76 2.30 -7.51 -0.37
C SER A 76 2.73 -6.97 1.00
N CYS A 77 3.95 -7.35 1.44
CA CYS A 77 4.51 -6.88 2.70
C CYS A 77 5.04 -5.44 2.58
N ILE A 78 5.04 -4.71 3.72
CA ILE A 78 5.68 -3.39 3.85
C ILE A 78 7.21 -3.45 3.85
N ASP A 79 7.83 -4.63 3.90
CA ASP A 79 9.29 -4.79 3.93
C ASP A 79 9.92 -4.06 2.74
N PRO A 80 10.86 -3.12 2.97
CA PRO A 80 11.44 -2.32 1.88
C PRO A 80 12.20 -3.17 0.86
N ARG A 81 12.68 -4.36 1.24
CA ARG A 81 13.36 -5.31 0.32
C ARG A 81 12.40 -5.87 -0.73
N MET A 82 11.08 -5.77 -0.50
CA MET A 82 10.06 -6.31 -1.41
C MET A 82 9.56 -5.30 -2.45
N GLN A 83 9.95 -4.03 -2.37
CA GLN A 83 9.46 -3.00 -3.30
C GLN A 83 9.84 -3.32 -4.75
N GLU A 84 11.11 -3.55 -5.02
CA GLU A 84 11.62 -3.87 -6.36
C GLU A 84 11.16 -5.26 -6.84
N PRO A 85 11.31 -6.35 -6.06
CA PRO A 85 10.83 -7.67 -6.48
C PRO A 85 9.34 -7.73 -6.82
N VAL A 86 8.47 -7.10 -6.01
CA VAL A 86 7.03 -7.05 -6.28
C VAL A 86 6.74 -6.22 -7.53
N HIS A 87 7.41 -5.07 -7.70
CA HIS A 87 7.27 -4.27 -8.92
C HIS A 87 7.67 -5.07 -10.15
N LYS A 88 8.83 -5.72 -10.14
CA LYS A 88 9.29 -6.57 -11.25
C LYS A 88 8.29 -7.67 -11.58
N TYR A 89 7.77 -8.38 -10.57
CA TYR A 89 6.71 -9.37 -10.75
C TYR A 89 5.49 -8.78 -11.45
N THR A 90 5.00 -7.59 -11.04
CA THR A 90 3.83 -6.98 -11.68
C THR A 90 4.07 -6.59 -13.13
N VAL A 91 5.29 -6.18 -13.48
CA VAL A 91 5.69 -5.91 -14.88
C VAL A 91 5.70 -7.20 -15.69
N GLU A 92 6.33 -8.25 -15.19
CA GLU A 92 6.41 -9.57 -15.86
C GLU A 92 5.02 -10.19 -16.08
N GLN A 93 4.08 -9.96 -15.15
CA GLN A 93 2.68 -10.41 -15.27
C GLN A 93 1.80 -9.47 -16.11
N ASN A 94 2.36 -8.43 -16.75
CA ASN A 94 1.63 -7.42 -17.53
C ASN A 94 0.51 -6.71 -16.74
N LEU A 95 0.73 -6.49 -15.44
CA LEU A 95 -0.23 -5.86 -14.53
C LEU A 95 -0.01 -4.35 -14.36
N THR A 96 1.07 -3.76 -14.88
CA THR A 96 1.36 -2.33 -14.77
C THR A 96 0.14 -1.48 -15.19
N GLY A 97 -0.35 -0.63 -14.28
CA GLY A 97 -1.53 0.21 -14.51
C GLY A 97 -2.87 -0.55 -14.48
N LYS A 98 -2.87 -1.85 -14.13
CA LYS A 98 -4.06 -2.71 -14.16
C LYS A 98 -4.36 -3.37 -12.81
N PHE A 99 -3.77 -2.90 -11.72
CA PHE A 99 -4.03 -3.48 -10.40
C PHE A 99 -4.16 -2.42 -9.31
N SER A 100 -4.93 -2.73 -8.28
CA SER A 100 -4.92 -2.03 -7.00
C SER A 100 -3.81 -2.61 -6.13
N GLN A 101 -3.18 -1.81 -5.30
CA GLN A 101 -2.13 -2.28 -4.40
C GLN A 101 -2.54 -2.08 -2.95
N PHE A 102 -2.41 -3.13 -2.14
CA PHE A 102 -2.53 -3.07 -0.69
C PHE A 102 -1.26 -3.60 -0.04
N VAL A 103 -0.64 -2.81 0.82
CA VAL A 103 0.65 -3.13 1.43
C VAL A 103 0.49 -3.09 2.94
N ILE A 104 0.81 -4.23 3.61
CA ILE A 104 0.68 -4.38 5.06
C ILE A 104 1.77 -5.32 5.58
N ALA A 105 2.22 -5.14 6.82
CA ALA A 105 3.23 -6.04 7.39
C ALA A 105 2.78 -7.50 7.35
N GLY A 106 3.59 -8.36 6.74
CA GLY A 106 3.33 -9.79 6.60
C GLY A 106 2.36 -10.19 5.48
N ALA A 107 1.89 -9.25 4.66
CA ALA A 107 0.94 -9.52 3.57
C ALA A 107 -0.24 -10.40 4.04
N ALA A 108 -0.37 -11.65 3.55
CA ALA A 108 -1.46 -12.53 3.97
C ALA A 108 -1.44 -12.83 5.49
N ILE A 109 -0.27 -13.01 6.09
CA ILE A 109 -0.15 -13.17 7.55
C ILE A 109 -0.74 -11.97 8.29
N GLY A 110 -0.52 -10.75 7.81
CA GLY A 110 -1.10 -9.51 8.37
C GLY A 110 -2.62 -9.47 8.32
N VAL A 111 -3.22 -10.23 7.41
CA VAL A 111 -4.68 -10.28 7.19
C VAL A 111 -5.37 -11.42 7.94
N VAL A 112 -4.65 -12.53 8.24
CA VAL A 112 -5.28 -13.70 8.84
C VAL A 112 -4.78 -14.04 10.24
N ALA A 113 -3.56 -13.62 10.62
CA ALA A 113 -2.98 -13.99 11.91
C ALA A 113 -3.68 -13.27 13.07
N PRO A 114 -4.03 -13.98 14.16
CA PRO A 114 -4.70 -13.39 15.33
C PRO A 114 -3.89 -12.24 15.97
N ALA A 115 -2.57 -12.27 15.86
CA ALA A 115 -1.68 -11.23 16.38
C ALA A 115 -1.94 -9.85 15.73
N PHE A 116 -2.51 -9.82 14.53
CA PHE A 116 -2.78 -8.61 13.75
C PHE A 116 -4.27 -8.36 13.53
N LYS A 117 -5.13 -8.89 14.40
CA LYS A 117 -6.59 -8.84 14.29
C LYS A 117 -7.13 -7.43 13.99
N GLU A 118 -6.54 -6.40 14.57
CA GLU A 118 -6.98 -5.01 14.39
C GLU A 118 -6.76 -4.49 12.95
N TRP A 119 -5.90 -5.15 12.17
CA TRP A 119 -5.62 -4.75 10.78
C TRP A 119 -6.53 -5.43 9.77
N HIS A 120 -7.17 -6.54 10.14
CA HIS A 120 -7.94 -7.36 9.20
C HIS A 120 -9.04 -6.55 8.52
N LYS A 121 -9.78 -5.73 9.30
CA LYS A 121 -10.87 -4.92 8.76
C LYS A 121 -10.41 -3.98 7.65
N ALA A 122 -9.24 -3.35 7.80
CA ALA A 122 -8.72 -2.42 6.81
C ALA A 122 -8.49 -3.11 5.45
N PHE A 123 -7.94 -4.32 5.45
CA PHE A 123 -7.79 -5.08 4.22
C PHE A 123 -9.12 -5.43 3.58
N TRP A 124 -10.07 -5.98 4.36
CA TRP A 124 -11.36 -6.42 3.82
C TRP A 124 -12.19 -5.26 3.26
N ASP A 125 -12.17 -4.11 3.90
CA ASP A 125 -12.84 -2.90 3.40
C ASP A 125 -12.21 -2.42 2.08
N ASN A 126 -10.87 -2.43 1.97
CA ASN A 126 -10.19 -2.03 0.74
C ASN A 126 -10.37 -3.04 -0.39
N LEU A 127 -10.40 -4.35 -0.09
CA LEU A 127 -10.70 -5.37 -1.09
C LEU A 127 -12.12 -5.20 -1.63
N GLY A 128 -13.11 -5.00 -0.75
CA GLY A 128 -14.50 -4.71 -1.14
C GLY A 128 -14.61 -3.46 -2.02
N THR A 129 -13.90 -2.39 -1.64
CA THR A 129 -13.83 -1.15 -2.43
C THR A 129 -13.22 -1.39 -3.81
N SER A 130 -12.13 -2.16 -3.88
CA SER A 130 -11.48 -2.48 -5.16
C SER A 130 -12.36 -3.35 -6.06
N ILE A 131 -13.10 -4.28 -5.49
CA ILE A 131 -14.10 -5.07 -6.24
C ILE A 131 -15.19 -4.15 -6.80
N GLN A 132 -15.71 -3.24 -5.97
CA GLN A 132 -16.83 -2.37 -6.34
C GLN A 132 -16.44 -1.32 -7.39
N LEU A 133 -15.30 -0.63 -7.22
CA LEU A 133 -14.91 0.50 -8.07
C LEU A 133 -14.02 0.09 -9.25
N HIS A 134 -13.18 -0.91 -9.06
CA HIS A 134 -12.18 -1.32 -10.04
C HIS A 134 -12.55 -2.61 -10.76
N HIS A 135 -13.62 -3.29 -10.35
CA HIS A 135 -14.09 -4.54 -10.96
C HIS A 135 -12.97 -5.57 -11.15
N ILE A 136 -12.09 -5.69 -10.15
CA ILE A 136 -10.96 -6.61 -10.20
C ILE A 136 -11.42 -8.05 -10.35
N LYS A 137 -10.65 -8.85 -11.09
CA LYS A 137 -10.96 -10.27 -11.37
C LYS A 137 -10.38 -11.20 -10.32
N LYS A 138 -9.28 -10.79 -9.68
CA LYS A 138 -8.55 -11.63 -8.71
C LYS A 138 -7.81 -10.78 -7.67
N VAL A 139 -7.45 -11.43 -6.56
CA VAL A 139 -6.46 -10.96 -5.60
C VAL A 139 -5.23 -11.87 -5.65
N ILE A 140 -4.04 -11.27 -5.62
CA ILE A 140 -2.75 -11.97 -5.62
C ILE A 140 -2.06 -11.62 -4.30
N ALA A 141 -1.93 -12.61 -3.40
CA ALA A 141 -1.24 -12.43 -2.14
C ALA A 141 0.21 -12.94 -2.24
N ILE A 142 1.15 -12.04 -1.97
CA ILE A 142 2.59 -12.28 -2.06
C ILE A 142 3.19 -12.14 -0.67
N ASP A 143 3.37 -13.27 0.01
CA ASP A 143 4.21 -13.36 1.20
C ASP A 143 5.68 -13.42 0.80
N HIS A 144 6.61 -13.22 1.73
CA HIS A 144 8.03 -13.28 1.41
C HIS A 144 8.84 -13.98 2.50
N ARG A 145 10.00 -14.51 2.11
CA ARG A 145 10.93 -15.15 3.03
C ARG A 145 11.59 -14.13 3.97
N ASP A 146 12.02 -14.59 5.12
CA ASP A 146 12.63 -13.79 6.20
C ASP A 146 11.73 -12.61 6.63
N CYS A 147 10.44 -12.87 6.73
CA CYS A 147 9.44 -11.88 7.08
C CYS A 147 9.41 -11.63 8.60
N GLY A 148 9.70 -10.38 9.01
CA GLY A 148 9.64 -9.98 10.42
C GLY A 148 8.24 -10.13 11.03
N ALA A 149 7.19 -9.87 10.26
CA ALA A 149 5.81 -10.05 10.72
C ALA A 149 5.46 -11.53 10.94
N ALA A 150 6.02 -12.45 10.16
CA ALA A 150 5.87 -13.89 10.38
C ALA A 150 6.49 -14.32 11.73
N LYS A 151 7.67 -13.75 12.06
CA LYS A 151 8.31 -13.96 13.37
C LYS A 151 7.44 -13.45 14.52
N ILE A 152 6.86 -12.28 14.38
CA ILE A 152 5.96 -11.69 15.39
C ILE A 152 4.70 -12.54 15.57
N ALA A 153 4.07 -12.98 14.48
CA ALA A 153 2.80 -13.69 14.51
C ALA A 153 2.92 -15.14 15.01
N HIS A 154 3.99 -15.83 14.63
CA HIS A 154 4.14 -17.28 14.81
C HIS A 154 5.31 -17.69 15.69
N GLY A 155 6.24 -16.77 16.00
CA GLY A 155 7.45 -17.01 16.78
C GLY A 155 8.63 -17.49 15.92
N GLU A 156 9.85 -17.34 16.46
CA GLU A 156 11.11 -17.68 15.81
C GLU A 156 11.17 -19.13 15.30
N ALA A 157 10.64 -20.09 16.06
CA ALA A 157 10.68 -21.50 15.69
C ALA A 157 9.93 -21.82 14.40
N LYS A 158 8.91 -21.02 14.05
CA LYS A 158 8.09 -21.20 12.85
C LYS A 158 8.70 -20.61 11.57
N VAL A 159 9.85 -19.95 11.70
CA VAL A 159 10.62 -19.38 10.60
C VAL A 159 12.12 -19.75 10.71
N ALA A 160 12.45 -20.75 11.52
CA ALA A 160 13.83 -21.10 11.87
C ALA A 160 14.65 -21.66 10.70
N ASN A 161 13.98 -22.27 9.74
CA ASN A 161 14.62 -22.81 8.54
C ASN A 161 13.65 -22.73 7.33
N PRO A 162 14.14 -22.82 6.09
CA PRO A 162 13.33 -22.64 4.89
C PRO A 162 12.12 -23.56 4.77
N GLN A 163 12.19 -24.80 5.25
CA GLN A 163 11.09 -25.77 5.16
C GLN A 163 9.96 -25.38 6.12
N VAL A 164 10.28 -25.12 7.39
CA VAL A 164 9.29 -24.70 8.40
C VAL A 164 8.68 -23.35 8.04
N GLU A 165 9.48 -22.41 7.54
CA GLU A 165 9.02 -21.12 7.04
C GLU A 165 8.04 -21.29 5.88
N THR A 166 8.36 -22.15 4.91
CA THR A 166 7.46 -22.44 3.78
C THR A 166 6.11 -22.96 4.25
N GLU A 167 6.09 -23.93 5.16
CA GLU A 167 4.83 -24.47 5.69
C GLU A 167 4.03 -23.44 6.51
N THR A 168 4.72 -22.57 7.23
CA THR A 168 4.07 -21.47 7.97
C THR A 168 3.37 -20.49 7.02
N HIS A 169 4.06 -20.07 5.95
CA HIS A 169 3.47 -19.20 4.92
C HIS A 169 2.37 -19.91 4.13
N LYS A 170 2.55 -21.18 3.76
CA LYS A 170 1.50 -21.97 3.09
C LYS A 170 0.21 -22.02 3.90
N ALA A 171 0.32 -22.26 5.21
CA ALA A 171 -0.84 -22.31 6.09
C ALA A 171 -1.58 -20.95 6.13
N ALA A 172 -0.85 -19.84 6.26
CA ALA A 172 -1.43 -18.50 6.26
C ALA A 172 -2.08 -18.14 4.90
N LEU A 173 -1.42 -18.47 3.79
CA LEU A 173 -1.91 -18.25 2.44
C LEU A 173 -3.14 -19.13 2.12
N ALA A 174 -3.19 -20.35 2.63
CA ALA A 174 -4.37 -21.22 2.52
C ALA A 174 -5.57 -20.65 3.29
N GLU A 175 -5.36 -20.18 4.53
CA GLU A 175 -6.40 -19.51 5.31
C GLU A 175 -6.87 -18.21 4.65
N PHE A 176 -5.94 -17.41 4.12
CA PHE A 176 -6.28 -16.22 3.34
C PHE A 176 -7.18 -16.55 2.14
N ARG A 177 -6.81 -17.55 1.35
CA ARG A 177 -7.61 -18.01 0.19
C ARG A 177 -9.01 -18.45 0.62
N LYS A 178 -9.09 -19.25 1.70
CA LYS A 178 -10.36 -19.68 2.26
C LYS A 178 -11.25 -18.49 2.62
N GLN A 179 -10.72 -17.52 3.37
CA GLN A 179 -11.48 -16.34 3.79
C GLN A 179 -11.91 -15.45 2.62
N VAL A 180 -11.09 -15.30 1.58
CA VAL A 180 -11.49 -14.58 0.37
C VAL A 180 -12.66 -15.28 -0.33
N ARG A 181 -12.60 -16.59 -0.50
CA ARG A 181 -13.68 -17.36 -1.14
C ARG A 181 -14.98 -17.33 -0.37
N GLU A 182 -14.91 -17.38 0.95
CA GLU A 182 -16.10 -17.27 1.80
C GLU A 182 -16.80 -15.92 1.65
N ARG A 183 -16.05 -14.82 1.48
CA ARG A 183 -16.57 -13.47 1.37
C ARG A 183 -16.89 -13.06 -0.06
N HIS A 184 -16.08 -13.52 -1.01
CA HIS A 184 -16.09 -13.11 -2.41
C HIS A 184 -15.93 -14.33 -3.33
N PRO A 185 -16.92 -15.23 -3.43
CA PRO A 185 -16.80 -16.53 -4.12
C PRO A 185 -16.49 -16.42 -5.61
N GLN A 186 -16.76 -15.25 -6.22
CA GLN A 186 -16.49 -15.00 -7.64
C GLN A 186 -15.07 -14.46 -7.91
N LEU A 187 -14.34 -14.08 -6.83
CA LEU A 187 -13.01 -13.49 -6.98
C LEU A 187 -11.95 -14.59 -7.11
N GLY A 188 -11.12 -14.51 -8.16
CA GLY A 188 -9.95 -15.37 -8.27
C GLY A 188 -8.93 -15.10 -7.16
N VAL A 189 -8.24 -16.13 -6.68
CA VAL A 189 -7.23 -16.02 -5.62
C VAL A 189 -5.96 -16.73 -6.03
N GLU A 190 -4.89 -15.97 -6.18
CA GLU A 190 -3.54 -16.48 -6.39
C GLU A 190 -2.69 -16.20 -5.15
N THR A 191 -1.83 -17.13 -4.79
CA THR A 191 -0.99 -17.01 -3.59
C THR A 191 0.40 -17.53 -3.85
N GLY A 192 1.40 -16.84 -3.31
CA GLY A 192 2.79 -17.25 -3.47
C GLY A 192 3.71 -16.74 -2.37
N LEU A 193 4.85 -17.40 -2.25
CA LEU A 193 5.96 -17.03 -1.37
C LEU A 193 7.12 -16.56 -2.23
N MET A 194 7.51 -15.30 -2.07
CA MET A 194 8.60 -14.67 -2.82
C MET A 194 9.90 -14.71 -2.03
N ALA A 195 10.97 -15.16 -2.65
CA ALA A 195 12.31 -14.99 -2.12
C ALA A 195 12.77 -13.53 -2.24
N LEU A 196 13.78 -13.12 -1.47
CA LEU A 196 14.28 -11.73 -1.49
C LEU A 196 14.94 -11.35 -2.82
N ASP A 197 15.31 -12.33 -3.64
CA ASP A 197 15.80 -12.14 -5.00
C ASP A 197 14.70 -12.01 -6.07
N GLY A 198 13.42 -12.07 -5.63
CA GLY A 198 12.26 -11.97 -6.47
C GLY A 198 11.74 -13.29 -7.05
N LYS A 199 12.42 -14.42 -6.78
CA LYS A 199 11.92 -15.73 -7.23
C LYS A 199 10.62 -16.07 -6.51
N MET A 200 9.56 -16.30 -7.29
CA MET A 200 8.22 -16.61 -6.79
C MET A 200 7.95 -18.12 -6.79
N GLU A 201 7.51 -18.64 -5.66
CA GLU A 201 6.94 -19.98 -5.51
C GLU A 201 5.42 -19.85 -5.38
N MET A 202 4.68 -20.22 -6.45
CA MET A 202 3.22 -20.16 -6.44
C MET A 202 2.63 -21.39 -5.76
N PHE A 203 1.62 -21.16 -4.92
CA PHE A 203 0.87 -22.23 -4.26
C PHE A 203 -0.50 -22.37 -4.91
N THR A 204 -0.62 -23.37 -5.77
CA THR A 204 -1.91 -23.81 -6.30
C THR A 204 -2.60 -24.73 -5.29
N GLU A 205 -3.93 -24.82 -5.34
CA GLU A 205 -4.61 -25.88 -4.61
C GLU A 205 -4.16 -27.24 -5.15
N SER A 206 -3.72 -28.13 -4.26
CA SER A 206 -3.80 -29.54 -4.58
C SER A 206 -5.29 -29.83 -4.75
N SER A 207 -5.70 -30.18 -5.97
CA SER A 207 -7.02 -30.75 -6.22
C SER A 207 -7.17 -31.96 -5.32
N SER A 208 -7.82 -31.76 -4.18
CA SER A 208 -8.32 -32.88 -3.38
C SER A 208 -9.44 -33.51 -4.20
N GLN A 209 -9.07 -34.61 -4.86
CA GLN A 209 -10.03 -35.57 -5.41
C GLN A 209 -10.81 -36.21 -4.26
#